data_834e1709f841b8a49b0c0112b8c070d1
#
_entry.id   834e1709f841b8a49b0c0112b8c070d1
#
_cell.length_a   1.000
_cell.length_b   1.000
_cell.length_c   1.000
_cell.angle_alpha   90.00
_cell.angle_beta   90.00
_cell.angle_gamma   90.00
#
_symmetry.space_group_name_H-M   'P 1'
#
loop_
_entity.id
_entity.type
_entity.pdbx_description
1 polymer ?
#
loop_
_entity_poly.entity_id
_entity_poly.type
_entity_poly.pdbx_seq_one_letter_code
_entity_poly.pdbx_strand_id
1 'polypeptide(L)'
;QGMNSAVAVYNGRITLGKDVALNGQYDNMILAYGEKAALELGDGCELAYTTDRSYCVSVWSGATLVLNGGKTAAGAYINLSCYFDPAASHSLISVPKALTGDVQLLLATTGVTSIAQGAGGYQLTQADCDHLKVNPESMVSLYGEPLQKYDDNFELYLDPAAEHQIELRLKNFTPPASGNIDMTSMTADEAQTTILAALATGFTELKLTGELSKIGMGGNWGTFINNKKITKCDLTGVTGWGRTPTLPELAFMNCTALQEVTLPDDVRVIGSSAFFGCAALTTVNLSQVTWINLNAFYECTSLEMLILDNVTEIGREVFYGCTSLKTLKIPKCTRFGNYIVTGCKALTRIEATATGDFLDIIGNSSIENYAVFHNRDTHSGENAFAPARCDLVLNTDKQEDGTAVPKVSGNNRWTLAANASPMMWKNITFRQ
;
A
#
# COMPACT_ATOMS: atom_id res chain seq x y z
N GLN A 1 3.10 21.88 16.61
CA GLN A 1 2.78 23.28 16.19
C GLN A 1 1.26 23.35 16.20
N GLY A 2 0.68 24.14 17.10
CA GLY A 2 -0.78 24.31 17.19
C GLY A 2 -1.31 25.00 15.94
N MET A 3 -2.34 24.42 15.31
CA MET A 3 -3.04 25.09 14.21
C MET A 3 -3.77 26.31 14.79
N ASN A 4 -3.49 27.49 14.28
CA ASN A 4 -4.19 28.73 14.65
C ASN A 4 -5.58 28.75 14.00
N SER A 5 -6.58 28.16 14.64
CA SER A 5 -7.98 28.16 14.19
C SER A 5 -8.85 28.90 15.19
N ALA A 6 -9.79 29.71 14.71
CA ALA A 6 -10.77 30.36 15.57
C ALA A 6 -11.81 29.33 16.10
N VAL A 7 -12.22 28.40 15.23
CA VAL A 7 -13.12 27.28 15.56
C VAL A 7 -12.59 26.03 14.92
N ALA A 8 -12.45 24.95 15.70
CA ALA A 8 -12.05 23.64 15.19
C ALA A 8 -13.01 22.55 15.70
N VAL A 9 -13.41 21.64 14.81
CA VAL A 9 -14.18 20.45 15.15
C VAL A 9 -13.40 19.19 14.79
N TYR A 10 -13.23 18.30 15.77
CA TYR A 10 -12.56 17.00 15.61
C TYR A 10 -13.54 15.83 15.73
N ASN A 11 -14.75 16.09 16.22
CA ASN A 11 -15.82 15.12 16.34
C ASN A 11 -17.17 15.85 16.36
N GLY A 12 -18.07 15.45 15.45
CA GLY A 12 -19.37 16.09 15.28
C GLY A 12 -19.42 17.03 14.08
N ARG A 13 -20.41 17.95 14.08
CA ARG A 13 -20.70 18.79 12.92
C ARG A 13 -20.78 20.26 13.30
N ILE A 14 -20.19 21.13 12.46
CA ILE A 14 -20.48 22.57 12.46
C ILE A 14 -21.39 22.83 11.26
N THR A 15 -22.54 23.47 11.51
CA THR A 15 -23.44 23.91 10.43
C THR A 15 -23.40 25.44 10.34
N LEU A 16 -23.08 25.93 9.15
CA LEU A 16 -23.16 27.36 8.81
C LEU A 16 -24.55 27.63 8.23
N GLY A 17 -25.27 28.50 8.87
CA GLY A 17 -26.60 28.93 8.46
C GLY A 17 -26.59 30.10 7.51
N LYS A 18 -27.70 30.86 7.45
CA LYS A 18 -27.90 31.98 6.55
C LYS A 18 -26.91 33.12 6.81
N ASP A 19 -26.40 33.74 5.72
CA ASP A 19 -25.64 34.99 5.72
C ASP A 19 -24.35 34.93 6.59
N VAL A 20 -23.50 33.92 6.38
CA VAL A 20 -22.22 33.78 7.09
C VAL A 20 -21.11 34.54 6.38
N ALA A 21 -20.63 35.63 6.98
CA ALA A 21 -19.42 36.33 6.56
C ALA A 21 -18.30 36.13 7.59
N LEU A 22 -17.16 35.58 7.16
CA LEU A 22 -15.98 35.37 7.99
C LEU A 22 -15.04 36.58 7.91
N ASN A 23 -14.72 37.14 9.07
CA ASN A 23 -13.84 38.31 9.22
C ASN A 23 -12.77 38.00 10.28
N GLY A 24 -11.52 37.92 9.90
CA GLY A 24 -10.44 37.64 10.87
C GLY A 24 -9.06 37.45 10.23
N GLN A 25 -8.06 37.33 11.10
CA GLN A 25 -6.64 37.23 10.70
C GLN A 25 -6.08 35.79 10.85
N TYR A 26 -6.90 34.79 11.15
CA TYR A 26 -6.47 33.42 11.33
C TYR A 26 -6.27 32.72 9.97
N ASP A 27 -5.31 31.82 9.91
CA ASP A 27 -5.04 31.02 8.71
C ASP A 27 -6.19 30.05 8.39
N ASN A 28 -6.84 29.52 9.44
CA ASN A 28 -8.07 28.74 9.33
C ASN A 28 -9.07 29.30 10.34
N MET A 29 -10.09 30.00 9.92
CA MET A 29 -11.13 30.47 10.82
C MET A 29 -12.03 29.35 11.27
N ILE A 30 -12.35 28.42 10.37
CA ILE A 30 -13.10 27.17 10.66
C ILE A 30 -12.30 25.99 10.13
N LEU A 31 -12.09 25.01 11.00
CA LEU A 31 -11.40 23.78 10.68
C LEU A 31 -12.25 22.57 11.08
N ALA A 32 -12.60 21.72 10.11
CA ALA A 32 -13.07 20.38 10.36
C ALA A 32 -11.91 19.39 10.10
N TYR A 33 -11.59 18.54 11.08
CA TYR A 33 -10.42 17.67 11.03
C TYR A 33 -10.74 16.26 11.52
N GLY A 34 -10.44 15.25 10.71
CA GLY A 34 -10.59 13.84 11.03
C GLY A 34 -11.94 13.25 10.64
N GLU A 35 -12.02 11.94 10.49
CA GLU A 35 -13.16 11.19 9.92
C GLU A 35 -14.51 11.39 10.61
N LYS A 36 -14.50 11.81 11.89
CA LYS A 36 -15.72 12.05 12.67
C LYS A 36 -16.17 13.51 12.66
N ALA A 37 -15.46 14.37 11.93
CA ALA A 37 -15.77 15.78 11.83
C ALA A 37 -16.50 16.09 10.51
N ALA A 38 -17.42 17.05 10.55
CA ALA A 38 -18.09 17.56 9.37
C ALA A 38 -18.29 19.08 9.46
N LEU A 39 -18.14 19.74 8.29
CA LEU A 39 -18.60 21.09 8.07
C LEU A 39 -19.81 21.07 7.14
N GLU A 40 -20.90 21.68 7.53
CA GLU A 40 -22.11 21.77 6.71
C GLU A 40 -22.37 23.24 6.28
N LEU A 41 -22.55 23.45 4.98
CA LEU A 41 -23.19 24.65 4.45
C LEU A 41 -24.69 24.38 4.37
N GLY A 42 -25.42 24.89 5.35
CA GLY A 42 -26.87 24.74 5.47
C GLY A 42 -27.66 25.57 4.50
N ASP A 43 -28.97 25.36 4.47
CA ASP A 43 -29.89 26.03 3.56
C ASP A 43 -29.85 27.57 3.69
N GLY A 44 -29.72 28.25 2.56
CA GLY A 44 -29.60 29.70 2.50
C GLY A 44 -28.25 30.27 2.96
N CYS A 45 -27.27 29.42 3.28
CA CYS A 45 -25.91 29.86 3.56
C CYS A 45 -25.23 30.37 2.31
N GLU A 46 -24.71 31.60 2.34
CA GLU A 46 -23.75 32.11 1.39
C GLU A 46 -22.46 32.46 2.14
N LEU A 47 -21.44 31.57 2.03
CA LEU A 47 -20.17 31.78 2.69
C LEU A 47 -19.35 32.84 1.95
N ALA A 48 -18.99 33.91 2.62
CA ALA A 48 -18.15 34.96 2.09
C ALA A 48 -16.97 35.27 3.02
N TYR A 49 -15.88 35.80 2.45
CA TYR A 49 -14.73 36.29 3.21
C TYR A 49 -14.61 37.80 3.05
N THR A 50 -14.35 38.47 4.16
CA THR A 50 -14.13 39.95 4.17
C THR A 50 -12.64 40.28 4.33
N THR A 51 -11.76 39.31 4.13
CA THR A 51 -10.30 39.45 4.24
C THR A 51 -9.63 39.18 2.89
N ASP A 52 -8.38 39.60 2.74
CA ASP A 52 -7.56 39.31 1.52
C ASP A 52 -7.20 37.83 1.36
N ARG A 53 -7.62 36.97 2.29
CA ARG A 53 -7.35 35.51 2.27
C ARG A 53 -8.52 34.79 1.63
N SER A 54 -8.23 34.05 0.57
CA SER A 54 -9.23 33.33 -0.22
C SER A 54 -9.68 31.98 0.38
N TYR A 55 -9.10 31.53 1.52
CA TYR A 55 -9.40 30.22 2.13
C TYR A 55 -9.34 30.30 3.67
N CYS A 56 -10.40 30.75 4.28
CA CYS A 56 -10.53 30.80 5.74
C CYS A 56 -11.23 29.56 6.33
N VAL A 57 -11.75 28.66 5.49
CA VAL A 57 -12.46 27.45 5.90
C VAL A 57 -11.73 26.24 5.33
N SER A 58 -11.44 25.28 6.21
CA SER A 58 -10.70 24.09 5.84
C SER A 58 -11.37 22.83 6.35
N VAL A 59 -11.37 21.79 5.51
CA VAL A 59 -11.85 20.44 5.78
C VAL A 59 -10.71 19.47 5.50
N TRP A 60 -10.17 18.82 6.54
CA TRP A 60 -8.92 18.09 6.48
C TRP A 60 -9.01 16.67 7.01
N SER A 61 -8.12 15.81 6.53
CA SER A 61 -7.83 14.47 7.09
C SER A 61 -9.07 13.59 7.29
N GLY A 62 -9.87 13.42 6.26
CA GLY A 62 -11.05 12.56 6.28
C GLY A 62 -12.32 13.21 6.80
N ALA A 63 -12.28 14.48 7.22
CA ALA A 63 -13.50 15.22 7.53
C ALA A 63 -14.36 15.44 6.28
N THR A 64 -15.68 15.56 6.47
CA THR A 64 -16.65 15.68 5.39
C THR A 64 -17.15 17.12 5.25
N LEU A 65 -17.14 17.66 4.02
CA LEU A 65 -17.92 18.85 3.66
C LEU A 65 -19.34 18.42 3.27
N VAL A 66 -20.35 18.95 3.94
CA VAL A 66 -21.77 18.68 3.62
C VAL A 66 -22.36 19.90 2.93
N LEU A 67 -22.82 19.77 1.70
CA LEU A 67 -23.45 20.84 0.91
C LEU A 67 -24.97 20.66 0.95
N ASN A 68 -25.61 21.23 1.96
CA ASN A 68 -27.06 21.14 2.20
C ASN A 68 -27.76 22.43 1.79
N GLY A 69 -27.61 22.84 0.52
CA GLY A 69 -28.24 24.00 -0.08
C GLY A 69 -27.47 25.32 0.11
N GLY A 70 -26.32 25.29 0.78
CA GLY A 70 -25.42 26.44 0.88
C GLY A 70 -24.51 26.57 -0.34
N LYS A 71 -23.99 27.79 -0.56
CA LYS A 71 -23.07 28.16 -1.61
C LYS A 71 -21.93 29.05 -1.08
N THR A 72 -20.96 29.38 -1.92
CA THR A 72 -19.91 30.34 -1.58
C THR A 72 -20.01 31.59 -2.48
N ALA A 73 -19.62 32.73 -1.96
CA ALA A 73 -19.41 33.91 -2.77
C ALA A 73 -18.20 33.74 -3.70
N ALA A 74 -18.13 34.51 -4.78
CA ALA A 74 -17.00 34.50 -5.69
C ALA A 74 -15.69 34.81 -4.93
N GLY A 75 -14.66 33.97 -5.13
CA GLY A 75 -13.36 34.10 -4.46
C GLY A 75 -13.30 33.56 -3.02
N ALA A 76 -14.42 33.09 -2.46
CA ALA A 76 -14.45 32.46 -1.13
C ALA A 76 -14.29 30.95 -1.25
N TYR A 77 -13.05 30.48 -1.26
CA TYR A 77 -12.73 29.04 -1.41
C TYR A 77 -12.78 28.28 -0.09
N ILE A 78 -13.33 27.05 -0.14
CA ILE A 78 -13.20 26.07 0.93
C ILE A 78 -12.00 25.19 0.61
N ASN A 79 -11.02 25.13 1.51
CA ASN A 79 -9.84 24.31 1.36
C ASN A 79 -10.17 22.86 1.75
N LEU A 80 -10.19 21.98 0.78
CA LEU A 80 -10.31 20.53 0.98
C LEU A 80 -8.92 19.91 0.88
N SER A 81 -8.37 19.53 2.03
CA SER A 81 -7.05 18.92 2.09
C SER A 81 -7.15 17.49 2.64
N CYS A 82 -6.83 16.53 1.80
CA CYS A 82 -6.68 15.13 2.18
C CYS A 82 -5.27 14.68 1.83
N TYR A 83 -4.40 14.62 2.83
CA TYR A 83 -3.11 13.96 2.70
C TYR A 83 -3.32 12.49 3.00
N PHE A 84 -3.22 11.72 1.96
CA PHE A 84 -3.14 10.27 1.89
C PHE A 84 -3.56 9.50 3.16
N ASP A 85 -4.83 9.11 3.23
CA ASP A 85 -5.25 7.89 3.90
C ASP A 85 -5.80 6.94 2.83
N PRO A 86 -5.06 5.89 2.44
CA PRO A 86 -5.53 4.91 1.46
C PRO A 86 -6.74 4.10 1.96
N ALA A 87 -7.08 4.23 3.24
CA ALA A 87 -8.26 3.62 3.83
C ALA A 87 -9.52 4.51 3.74
N ALA A 88 -9.38 5.79 3.42
CA ALA A 88 -10.52 6.70 3.24
C ALA A 88 -11.26 6.37 1.94
N SER A 89 -12.23 5.47 2.03
CA SER A 89 -13.09 5.04 0.94
C SER A 89 -14.29 5.96 0.70
N HIS A 90 -14.33 7.14 1.33
CA HIS A 90 -15.46 8.05 1.25
C HIS A 90 -15.10 9.35 0.54
N SER A 91 -16.08 9.90 -0.16
CA SER A 91 -15.95 11.17 -0.84
C SER A 91 -15.75 12.32 0.14
N LEU A 92 -14.99 13.34 -0.28
CA LEU A 92 -14.71 14.53 0.53
C LEU A 92 -15.97 15.39 0.76
N ILE A 93 -16.93 15.34 -0.19
CA ILE A 93 -18.15 16.13 -0.20
C ILE A 93 -19.37 15.23 -0.18
N SER A 94 -20.30 15.49 0.72
CA SER A 94 -21.61 14.85 0.82
C SER A 94 -22.71 15.83 0.39
N VAL A 95 -23.53 15.46 -0.58
CA VAL A 95 -24.58 16.31 -1.16
C VAL A 95 -25.94 15.66 -0.94
N PRO A 96 -26.73 16.11 0.06
CA PRO A 96 -28.03 15.51 0.37
C PRO A 96 -29.21 16.02 -0.51
N LYS A 97 -29.00 17.09 -1.27
CA LYS A 97 -29.99 17.65 -2.23
C LYS A 97 -29.29 18.46 -3.30
N ALA A 98 -30.02 18.78 -4.39
CA ALA A 98 -29.50 19.55 -5.51
C ALA A 98 -28.80 20.85 -5.08
N LEU A 99 -27.67 21.15 -5.67
CA LEU A 99 -26.93 22.40 -5.49
C LEU A 99 -27.68 23.52 -6.22
N THR A 100 -27.82 24.66 -5.59
CA THR A 100 -28.53 25.83 -6.16
C THR A 100 -27.63 27.00 -6.48
N GLY A 101 -26.33 26.83 -6.28
CA GLY A 101 -25.31 27.86 -6.56
C GLY A 101 -23.91 27.32 -6.42
N ASP A 102 -22.95 28.09 -6.91
CA ASP A 102 -21.56 27.70 -7.00
C ASP A 102 -20.91 27.54 -5.63
N VAL A 103 -20.10 26.50 -5.49
CA VAL A 103 -19.24 26.24 -4.34
C VAL A 103 -17.78 26.27 -4.81
N GLN A 104 -17.02 27.24 -4.33
CA GLN A 104 -15.63 27.44 -4.69
C GLN A 104 -14.73 26.51 -3.83
N LEU A 105 -13.93 25.71 -4.47
CA LEU A 105 -13.06 24.70 -3.84
C LEU A 105 -11.59 24.97 -4.13
N LEU A 106 -10.75 24.88 -3.11
CA LEU A 106 -9.30 24.76 -3.25
C LEU A 106 -8.93 23.33 -2.84
N LEU A 107 -8.51 22.51 -3.81
CA LEU A 107 -8.15 21.12 -3.56
C LEU A 107 -6.66 21.01 -3.25
N ALA A 108 -6.33 20.29 -2.19
CA ALA A 108 -4.98 19.83 -1.87
C ALA A 108 -5.06 18.33 -1.53
N THR A 109 -5.23 17.50 -2.57
CA THR A 109 -5.54 16.08 -2.41
C THR A 109 -4.52 15.18 -3.09
N THR A 110 -4.16 14.09 -2.43
CA THR A 110 -3.33 13.03 -3.00
C THR A 110 -4.08 11.72 -2.98
N GLY A 111 -4.17 11.03 -4.13
CA GLY A 111 -4.77 9.71 -4.22
C GLY A 111 -6.29 9.66 -4.05
N VAL A 112 -6.98 10.80 -4.07
CA VAL A 112 -8.45 10.88 -3.96
C VAL A 112 -9.04 11.12 -5.34
N THR A 113 -9.78 10.14 -5.86
CA THR A 113 -10.51 10.28 -7.13
C THR A 113 -11.95 10.71 -6.90
N SER A 114 -12.63 10.17 -5.88
CA SER A 114 -14.01 10.53 -5.56
C SER A 114 -14.08 11.82 -4.75
N ILE A 115 -14.60 12.88 -5.36
CA ILE A 115 -14.69 14.22 -4.76
C ILE A 115 -16.03 14.41 -4.06
N ALA A 116 -17.14 14.04 -4.70
CA ALA A 116 -18.47 14.21 -4.12
C ALA A 116 -19.38 13.01 -4.36
N GLN A 117 -20.27 12.77 -3.40
CA GLN A 117 -21.32 11.74 -3.48
C GLN A 117 -22.66 12.29 -2.99
N GLY A 118 -23.74 11.74 -3.55
CA GLY A 118 -25.07 12.00 -3.04
C GLY A 118 -25.29 11.38 -1.65
N ALA A 119 -26.15 11.97 -0.85
CA ALA A 119 -26.50 11.46 0.47
C ALA A 119 -28.02 11.45 0.68
N GLY A 120 -28.50 10.62 1.60
CA GLY A 120 -29.93 10.51 1.90
C GLY A 120 -30.79 10.04 0.73
N GLY A 121 -30.20 9.32 -0.25
CA GLY A 121 -30.89 8.85 -1.44
C GLY A 121 -30.88 9.85 -2.60
N TYR A 122 -30.25 11.02 -2.45
CA TYR A 122 -30.08 11.95 -3.56
C TYR A 122 -28.99 11.45 -4.53
N GLN A 123 -29.31 11.46 -5.81
CA GLN A 123 -28.36 11.16 -6.89
C GLN A 123 -27.84 12.47 -7.51
N LEU A 124 -26.54 12.61 -7.59
CA LEU A 124 -25.90 13.77 -8.19
C LEU A 124 -26.23 13.86 -9.68
N THR A 125 -26.31 15.09 -10.17
CA THR A 125 -26.57 15.42 -11.56
C THR A 125 -25.39 16.18 -12.16
N GLN A 126 -25.38 16.35 -13.50
CA GLN A 126 -24.39 17.20 -14.16
C GLN A 126 -24.45 18.65 -13.66
N ALA A 127 -25.63 19.16 -13.34
CA ALA A 127 -25.78 20.50 -12.77
C ALA A 127 -25.07 20.65 -11.41
N ASP A 128 -25.12 19.61 -10.56
CA ASP A 128 -24.37 19.60 -9.29
C ASP A 128 -22.86 19.63 -9.54
N CYS A 129 -22.38 18.82 -10.51
CA CYS A 129 -20.97 18.86 -10.92
C CYS A 129 -20.55 20.22 -11.41
N ASP A 130 -21.39 20.88 -12.23
CA ASP A 130 -21.13 22.20 -12.79
C ASP A 130 -21.12 23.30 -11.72
N HIS A 131 -21.76 23.10 -10.57
CA HIS A 131 -21.71 24.01 -9.43
C HIS A 131 -20.45 23.90 -8.59
N LEU A 132 -19.67 22.81 -8.69
CA LEU A 132 -18.40 22.69 -7.99
C LEU A 132 -17.29 23.38 -8.80
N LYS A 133 -16.81 24.52 -8.32
CA LYS A 133 -15.78 25.34 -8.98
C LYS A 133 -14.42 25.15 -8.32
N VAL A 134 -13.55 24.41 -8.97
CA VAL A 134 -12.19 24.16 -8.46
C VAL A 134 -11.26 25.30 -8.87
N ASN A 135 -10.51 25.83 -7.90
CA ASN A 135 -9.47 26.83 -8.16
C ASN A 135 -8.34 26.20 -9.03
N PRO A 136 -7.93 26.84 -10.14
CA PRO A 136 -6.83 26.35 -10.98
C PRO A 136 -5.49 26.14 -10.24
N GLU A 137 -5.25 26.89 -9.16
CA GLU A 137 -4.05 26.75 -8.32
C GLU A 137 -4.14 25.56 -7.33
N SER A 138 -5.24 24.79 -7.35
CA SER A 138 -5.37 23.57 -6.55
C SER A 138 -4.27 22.58 -6.91
N MET A 139 -3.71 21.95 -5.90
CA MET A 139 -2.66 20.94 -6.05
C MET A 139 -3.26 19.56 -5.86
N VAL A 140 -3.29 18.77 -6.92
CA VAL A 140 -3.93 17.44 -6.92
C VAL A 140 -2.98 16.38 -7.43
N SER A 141 -3.17 15.17 -6.90
CA SER A 141 -2.57 13.95 -7.45
C SER A 141 -3.65 12.88 -7.43
N LEU A 142 -3.92 12.26 -8.56
CA LEU A 142 -4.95 11.23 -8.66
C LEU A 142 -4.53 9.96 -7.92
N TYR A 143 -3.23 9.68 -7.84
CA TYR A 143 -2.78 8.32 -7.52
C TYR A 143 -1.48 8.25 -6.70
N GLY A 144 -1.08 9.33 -6.07
CA GLY A 144 0.15 9.37 -5.28
C GLY A 144 1.38 9.84 -6.04
N GLU A 145 1.20 10.31 -7.27
CA GLU A 145 2.23 11.02 -8.04
C GLU A 145 2.56 12.38 -7.41
N PRO A 146 3.63 13.05 -7.83
CA PRO A 146 3.88 14.42 -7.42
C PRO A 146 2.65 15.28 -7.66
N LEU A 147 2.32 16.14 -6.69
CA LEU A 147 1.21 17.07 -6.80
C LEU A 147 1.33 17.92 -8.05
N GLN A 148 0.28 17.97 -8.85
CA GLN A 148 0.17 18.77 -10.06
C GLN A 148 -0.90 19.84 -9.88
N LYS A 149 -0.77 20.95 -10.60
CA LYS A 149 -1.83 21.98 -10.64
C LYS A 149 -3.07 21.41 -11.32
N TYR A 150 -4.24 21.74 -10.77
CA TYR A 150 -5.53 21.35 -11.33
C TYR A 150 -5.74 21.90 -12.75
N ASP A 151 -5.38 23.12 -12.99
CA ASP A 151 -5.43 23.93 -14.23
C ASP A 151 -6.17 23.28 -15.42
N ASP A 152 -5.51 23.25 -16.61
CA ASP A 152 -6.11 22.72 -17.84
C ASP A 152 -6.04 21.19 -17.97
N ASN A 153 -5.37 20.48 -17.04
CA ASN A 153 -5.13 19.05 -17.13
C ASN A 153 -6.22 18.20 -16.46
N PHE A 154 -6.92 18.74 -15.47
CA PHE A 154 -7.91 18.01 -14.69
C PHE A 154 -9.32 18.57 -14.85
N GLU A 155 -10.31 17.73 -14.62
CA GLU A 155 -11.72 18.13 -14.55
C GLU A 155 -12.46 17.34 -13.47
N LEU A 156 -13.57 17.91 -12.99
CA LEU A 156 -14.57 17.14 -12.25
C LEU A 156 -15.51 16.46 -13.24
N TYR A 157 -15.80 15.20 -13.01
CA TYR A 157 -16.63 14.38 -13.88
C TYR A 157 -17.68 13.62 -13.06
N LEU A 158 -18.93 13.72 -13.51
CA LEU A 158 -20.01 12.88 -12.98
C LEU A 158 -19.91 11.48 -13.59
N ASP A 159 -19.58 10.46 -12.80
CA ASP A 159 -19.54 9.09 -13.25
C ASP A 159 -20.94 8.44 -13.15
N PRO A 160 -21.60 8.14 -14.28
CA PRO A 160 -22.91 7.52 -14.28
C PRO A 160 -22.90 6.05 -13.84
N ALA A 161 -21.73 5.39 -13.87
CA ALA A 161 -21.56 3.99 -13.47
C ALA A 161 -21.22 3.83 -11.98
N ALA A 162 -20.57 4.83 -11.35
CA ALA A 162 -20.19 4.81 -9.95
C ALA A 162 -21.22 5.52 -9.06
N GLU A 163 -22.46 5.04 -9.04
CA GLU A 163 -23.56 5.57 -8.19
C GLU A 163 -23.74 7.11 -8.30
N HIS A 164 -23.47 7.68 -9.48
CA HIS A 164 -23.49 9.12 -9.72
C HIS A 164 -22.57 9.89 -8.76
N GLN A 165 -21.33 9.46 -8.60
CA GLN A 165 -20.30 10.20 -7.88
C GLN A 165 -19.63 11.23 -8.79
N ILE A 166 -19.19 12.33 -8.21
CA ILE A 166 -18.33 13.31 -8.92
C ILE A 166 -16.88 12.95 -8.63
N GLU A 167 -16.16 12.64 -9.68
CA GLU A 167 -14.76 12.23 -9.64
C GLU A 167 -13.83 13.28 -10.22
N LEU A 168 -12.59 13.32 -9.74
CA LEU A 168 -11.49 14.04 -10.32
C LEU A 168 -10.82 13.15 -11.38
N ARG A 169 -10.65 13.63 -12.61
CA ARG A 169 -9.96 12.90 -13.68
C ARG A 169 -9.12 13.83 -14.55
N LEU A 170 -8.24 13.23 -15.36
CA LEU A 170 -7.59 13.95 -16.45
C LEU A 170 -8.59 14.27 -17.57
N LYS A 171 -8.52 15.49 -18.12
CA LYS A 171 -9.32 15.88 -19.29
C LYS A 171 -8.96 15.01 -20.50
N ASN A 172 -9.96 14.72 -21.32
CA ASN A 172 -9.82 13.89 -22.53
C ASN A 172 -9.30 12.46 -22.29
N PHE A 173 -9.36 11.96 -21.04
CA PHE A 173 -8.97 10.62 -20.72
C PHE A 173 -10.09 9.61 -21.07
N THR A 174 -9.74 8.56 -21.82
CA THR A 174 -10.63 7.43 -22.07
C THR A 174 -10.15 6.24 -21.23
N PRO A 175 -10.97 5.72 -20.29
CA PRO A 175 -10.61 4.54 -19.54
C PRO A 175 -10.30 3.36 -20.47
N PRO A 176 -9.32 2.51 -20.13
CA PRO A 176 -8.99 1.37 -20.96
C PRO A 176 -10.16 0.37 -21.05
N ALA A 177 -10.30 -0.26 -22.19
CA ALA A 177 -11.37 -1.24 -22.45
C ALA A 177 -11.06 -2.63 -21.85
N SER A 178 -9.88 -2.83 -21.28
CA SER A 178 -9.44 -4.09 -20.67
C SER A 178 -8.32 -3.87 -19.65
N GLY A 179 -8.02 -4.90 -18.84
CA GLY A 179 -6.85 -4.92 -17.97
C GLY A 179 -5.51 -5.14 -18.69
N ASN A 180 -5.51 -5.31 -20.03
CA ASN A 180 -4.28 -5.41 -20.81
C ASN A 180 -3.85 -3.99 -21.23
N ILE A 181 -2.73 -3.51 -20.69
CA ILE A 181 -2.27 -2.14 -20.87
C ILE A 181 -0.90 -2.15 -21.54
N ASP A 182 -0.85 -1.64 -22.77
CA ASP A 182 0.39 -1.40 -23.50
C ASP A 182 0.85 0.03 -23.31
N MET A 183 1.90 0.20 -22.52
CA MET A 183 2.49 1.50 -22.17
C MET A 183 3.57 1.97 -23.15
N THR A 184 3.80 1.23 -24.25
CA THR A 184 4.95 1.47 -25.14
C THR A 184 4.99 2.91 -25.67
N SER A 185 3.83 3.45 -26.08
CA SER A 185 3.69 4.82 -26.62
C SER A 185 3.28 5.86 -25.58
N MET A 186 3.01 5.46 -24.34
CA MET A 186 2.54 6.36 -23.26
C MET A 186 3.72 7.07 -22.60
N THR A 187 3.47 8.26 -22.06
CA THR A 187 4.32 8.86 -21.03
C THR A 187 4.14 8.10 -19.70
N ALA A 188 4.97 8.38 -18.70
CA ALA A 188 4.81 7.76 -17.38
C ALA A 188 3.47 8.14 -16.74
N ASP A 189 3.08 9.41 -16.81
CA ASP A 189 1.82 9.92 -16.24
C ASP A 189 0.59 9.29 -16.91
N GLU A 190 0.61 9.17 -18.25
CA GLU A 190 -0.47 8.48 -19.00
C GLU A 190 -0.56 7.00 -18.62
N ALA A 191 0.57 6.30 -18.49
CA ALA A 191 0.62 4.89 -18.13
C ALA A 191 0.06 4.67 -16.72
N GLN A 192 0.50 5.44 -15.74
CA GLN A 192 0.04 5.34 -14.36
C GLN A 192 -1.45 5.65 -14.26
N THR A 193 -1.90 6.73 -14.89
CA THR A 193 -3.31 7.09 -14.97
C THR A 193 -4.15 5.96 -15.58
N THR A 194 -3.66 5.37 -16.69
CA THR A 194 -4.37 4.27 -17.36
C THR A 194 -4.48 3.02 -16.48
N ILE A 195 -3.39 2.64 -15.80
CA ILE A 195 -3.38 1.51 -14.85
C ILE A 195 -4.44 1.71 -13.76
N LEU A 196 -4.48 2.88 -13.19
CA LEU A 196 -5.35 3.17 -12.04
C LEU A 196 -6.80 3.34 -12.46
N ALA A 197 -7.04 3.91 -13.64
CA ALA A 197 -8.36 3.94 -14.23
C ALA A 197 -8.89 2.54 -14.57
N ALA A 198 -8.03 1.63 -15.04
CA ALA A 198 -8.41 0.23 -15.22
C ALA A 198 -8.93 -0.37 -13.91
N LEU A 199 -8.18 -0.17 -12.82
CA LEU A 199 -8.57 -0.65 -11.48
C LEU A 199 -9.84 0.06 -10.97
N ALA A 200 -10.00 1.36 -11.24
CA ALA A 200 -11.19 2.13 -10.87
C ALA A 200 -12.45 1.62 -11.59
N THR A 201 -12.33 1.30 -12.88
CA THR A 201 -13.43 0.79 -13.71
C THR A 201 -13.75 -0.69 -13.50
N GLY A 202 -13.06 -1.36 -12.57
CA GLY A 202 -13.38 -2.72 -12.13
C GLY A 202 -12.50 -3.82 -12.69
N PHE A 203 -11.47 -3.50 -13.49
CA PHE A 203 -10.47 -4.50 -13.87
C PHE A 203 -9.57 -4.79 -12.68
N THR A 204 -9.60 -6.00 -12.15
CA THR A 204 -8.79 -6.43 -11.01
C THR A 204 -7.58 -7.25 -11.42
N GLU A 205 -7.53 -7.71 -12.66
CA GLU A 205 -6.43 -8.45 -13.25
C GLU A 205 -5.77 -7.59 -14.33
N LEU A 206 -4.49 -7.29 -14.16
CA LEU A 206 -3.74 -6.44 -15.07
C LEU A 206 -2.62 -7.23 -15.76
N LYS A 207 -2.47 -7.00 -17.06
CA LYS A 207 -1.31 -7.40 -17.84
C LYS A 207 -0.64 -6.17 -18.44
N LEU A 208 0.60 -5.91 -18.02
CA LEU A 208 1.33 -4.71 -18.40
C LEU A 208 2.46 -5.04 -19.39
N THR A 209 2.61 -4.18 -20.41
CA THR A 209 3.71 -4.24 -21.37
C THR A 209 4.34 -2.86 -21.55
N GLY A 210 5.64 -2.81 -21.78
CA GLY A 210 6.41 -1.57 -21.93
C GLY A 210 7.48 -1.41 -20.85
N GLU A 211 7.96 -0.20 -20.61
CA GLU A 211 9.06 0.05 -19.69
C GLU A 211 8.61 0.17 -18.21
N LEU A 212 9.36 -0.45 -17.30
CA LEU A 212 9.13 -0.39 -15.85
C LEU A 212 9.06 1.03 -15.31
N SER A 213 9.90 1.94 -15.85
CA SER A 213 9.93 3.36 -15.46
C SER A 213 8.58 4.06 -15.62
N LYS A 214 7.72 3.56 -16.50
CA LYS A 214 6.39 4.13 -16.77
C LYS A 214 5.32 3.68 -15.79
N ILE A 215 5.54 2.59 -15.06
CA ILE A 215 4.56 2.08 -14.10
C ILE A 215 4.54 2.91 -12.81
N GLY A 216 5.66 3.58 -12.47
CA GLY A 216 5.76 4.31 -11.21
C GLY A 216 5.80 3.39 -9.98
N MET A 217 6.42 2.23 -10.09
CA MET A 217 6.67 1.34 -8.97
C MET A 217 7.82 1.84 -8.10
N GLY A 218 7.70 1.68 -6.80
CA GLY A 218 8.75 2.01 -5.84
C GLY A 218 8.62 3.40 -5.22
N GLY A 219 9.33 3.58 -4.09
CA GLY A 219 9.20 4.79 -3.29
C GLY A 219 7.85 4.90 -2.55
N ASN A 220 7.67 5.95 -1.78
CA ASN A 220 6.48 6.11 -0.91
C ASN A 220 5.17 6.37 -1.67
N TRP A 221 5.20 6.55 -2.99
CA TRP A 221 4.08 6.98 -3.82
C TRP A 221 3.88 6.09 -5.05
N GLY A 222 4.24 4.81 -4.94
CA GLY A 222 4.12 3.86 -6.07
C GLY A 222 2.67 3.59 -6.47
N THR A 223 2.44 3.40 -7.76
CA THR A 223 1.12 3.19 -8.40
C THR A 223 0.24 2.14 -7.72
N PHE A 224 0.83 1.08 -7.18
CA PHE A 224 0.05 0.01 -6.54
C PHE A 224 0.03 0.08 -5.02
N ILE A 225 0.78 0.98 -4.38
CA ILE A 225 0.81 1.07 -2.92
C ILE A 225 -0.60 1.25 -2.36
N ASN A 226 -0.96 0.39 -1.38
CA ASN A 226 -2.26 0.38 -0.71
C ASN A 226 -3.47 0.12 -1.64
N ASN A 227 -3.24 -0.36 -2.87
CA ASN A 227 -4.33 -0.69 -3.76
C ASN A 227 -5.07 -1.95 -3.27
N LYS A 228 -6.38 -1.82 -3.05
CA LYS A 228 -7.24 -2.90 -2.52
C LYS A 228 -8.07 -3.59 -3.60
N LYS A 229 -7.89 -3.23 -4.87
CA LYS A 229 -8.69 -3.75 -6.00
C LYS A 229 -7.92 -4.76 -6.83
N ILE A 230 -6.61 -4.56 -7.03
CA ILE A 230 -5.80 -5.47 -7.85
C ILE A 230 -5.75 -6.85 -7.22
N THR A 231 -6.09 -7.87 -8.01
CA THR A 231 -6.03 -9.28 -7.60
C THR A 231 -4.91 -10.04 -8.31
N LYS A 232 -4.59 -9.66 -9.56
CA LYS A 232 -3.49 -10.24 -10.32
C LYS A 232 -2.73 -9.19 -11.12
N CYS A 233 -1.41 -9.37 -11.23
CA CYS A 233 -0.55 -8.53 -12.04
C CYS A 233 0.45 -9.37 -12.85
N ASP A 234 0.31 -9.35 -14.17
CA ASP A 234 1.26 -9.97 -15.11
C ASP A 234 2.23 -8.89 -15.64
N LEU A 235 3.48 -9.00 -15.24
CA LEU A 235 4.58 -8.12 -15.63
C LEU A 235 5.52 -8.76 -16.66
N THR A 236 5.19 -9.92 -17.23
CA THR A 236 6.06 -10.65 -18.18
C THR A 236 6.43 -9.86 -19.41
N GLY A 237 5.58 -8.91 -19.83
CA GLY A 237 5.81 -8.00 -20.94
C GLY A 237 6.55 -6.71 -20.57
N VAL A 238 6.91 -6.53 -19.30
CA VAL A 238 7.60 -5.33 -18.83
C VAL A 238 9.10 -5.46 -19.02
N THR A 239 9.71 -4.40 -19.52
CA THR A 239 11.16 -4.28 -19.82
C THR A 239 11.80 -3.18 -18.98
N GLY A 240 13.12 -2.98 -19.10
CA GLY A 240 13.79 -1.86 -18.41
C GLY A 240 14.13 -2.13 -16.95
N TRP A 241 14.27 -3.39 -16.54
CA TRP A 241 14.58 -3.82 -15.16
C TRP A 241 16.00 -3.48 -14.68
N GLY A 242 16.79 -2.84 -15.53
CA GLY A 242 18.14 -2.42 -15.20
C GLY A 242 19.20 -3.55 -15.24
N ARG A 243 20.41 -3.26 -14.74
CA ARG A 243 21.54 -4.21 -14.76
C ARG A 243 21.38 -5.36 -13.76
N THR A 244 20.74 -5.10 -12.64
CA THR A 244 20.34 -6.12 -11.65
C THR A 244 18.81 -6.10 -11.63
N PRO A 245 18.17 -6.94 -12.45
CA PRO A 245 16.71 -6.92 -12.59
C PRO A 245 16.01 -7.09 -11.25
N THR A 246 15.41 -6.01 -10.78
CA THR A 246 14.85 -5.90 -9.42
C THR A 246 13.40 -5.48 -9.48
N LEU A 247 12.51 -6.24 -8.84
CA LEU A 247 11.19 -5.70 -8.49
C LEU A 247 11.40 -4.57 -7.48
N PRO A 248 10.96 -3.34 -7.77
CA PRO A 248 11.24 -2.19 -6.93
C PRO A 248 10.79 -2.36 -5.48
N GLU A 249 11.41 -1.61 -4.57
CA GLU A 249 10.94 -1.51 -3.20
C GLU A 249 9.50 -0.99 -3.15
N LEU A 250 8.70 -1.46 -2.18
CA LEU A 250 7.32 -1.07 -1.95
C LEU A 250 6.37 -1.32 -3.15
N ALA A 251 6.78 -2.06 -4.18
CA ALA A 251 6.06 -2.20 -5.46
C ALA A 251 4.57 -2.51 -5.30
N PHE A 252 4.21 -3.41 -4.40
CA PHE A 252 2.83 -3.82 -4.09
C PHE A 252 2.51 -3.71 -2.60
N MET A 253 3.17 -2.79 -1.89
CA MET A 253 2.94 -2.63 -0.45
C MET A 253 1.46 -2.44 -0.13
N ASN A 254 0.93 -3.25 0.81
CA ASN A 254 -0.46 -3.22 1.27
C ASN A 254 -1.53 -3.46 0.18
N CYS A 255 -1.17 -4.14 -0.92
CA CYS A 255 -2.16 -4.63 -1.88
C CYS A 255 -2.90 -5.83 -1.30
N THR A 256 -3.84 -5.59 -0.39
CA THR A 256 -4.47 -6.64 0.45
C THR A 256 -5.32 -7.64 -0.32
N ALA A 257 -5.78 -7.30 -1.54
CA ALA A 257 -6.55 -8.19 -2.42
C ALA A 257 -5.67 -8.96 -3.43
N LEU A 258 -4.38 -8.62 -3.54
CA LEU A 258 -3.47 -9.20 -4.53
C LEU A 258 -3.20 -10.67 -4.22
N GLN A 259 -3.52 -11.55 -5.17
CA GLN A 259 -3.40 -13.01 -5.06
C GLN A 259 -2.21 -13.56 -5.85
N GLU A 260 -1.92 -12.97 -7.00
CA GLU A 260 -0.93 -13.48 -7.93
C GLU A 260 -0.14 -12.36 -8.60
N VAL A 261 1.18 -12.53 -8.67
CA VAL A 261 2.08 -11.70 -9.49
C VAL A 261 2.96 -12.59 -10.34
N THR A 262 2.99 -12.32 -11.65
CA THR A 262 3.89 -12.98 -12.58
C THR A 262 4.98 -12.00 -13.01
N LEU A 263 6.22 -12.32 -12.63
CA LEU A 263 7.42 -11.53 -12.95
C LEU A 263 8.09 -12.04 -14.22
N PRO A 264 8.81 -11.19 -14.97
CA PRO A 264 9.69 -11.65 -16.05
C PRO A 264 10.77 -12.61 -15.54
N ASP A 265 11.20 -13.52 -16.42
CA ASP A 265 12.21 -14.56 -16.10
C ASP A 265 13.60 -13.99 -15.81
N ASP A 266 13.88 -12.74 -16.11
CA ASP A 266 15.14 -12.07 -15.83
C ASP A 266 15.19 -11.40 -14.45
N VAL A 267 14.09 -11.28 -13.73
CA VAL A 267 14.06 -10.69 -12.38
C VAL A 267 14.85 -11.57 -11.41
N ARG A 268 15.80 -10.95 -10.70
CA ARG A 268 16.74 -11.61 -9.76
C ARG A 268 16.56 -11.16 -8.34
N VAL A 269 16.00 -9.99 -8.13
CA VAL A 269 15.90 -9.38 -6.79
C VAL A 269 14.46 -8.97 -6.51
N ILE A 270 13.97 -9.29 -5.33
CA ILE A 270 12.74 -8.71 -4.77
C ILE A 270 13.14 -7.58 -3.84
N GLY A 271 12.69 -6.37 -4.13
CA GLY A 271 13.01 -5.15 -3.37
C GLY A 271 12.42 -5.15 -1.96
N SER A 272 12.92 -4.27 -1.11
CA SER A 272 12.45 -4.13 0.28
C SER A 272 10.96 -3.84 0.33
N SER A 273 10.24 -4.56 1.20
CA SER A 273 8.79 -4.38 1.41
C SER A 273 7.95 -4.49 0.13
N ALA A 274 8.45 -5.13 -0.95
CA ALA A 274 7.77 -5.18 -2.24
C ALA A 274 6.35 -5.75 -2.16
N PHE A 275 6.12 -6.73 -1.29
CA PHE A 275 4.81 -7.36 -1.02
C PHE A 275 4.38 -7.21 0.45
N PHE A 276 4.92 -6.22 1.17
CA PHE A 276 4.53 -5.98 2.57
C PHE A 276 3.00 -5.84 2.70
N GLY A 277 2.38 -6.61 3.59
CA GLY A 277 0.93 -6.55 3.85
C GLY A 277 0.04 -7.08 2.71
N CYS A 278 0.58 -7.81 1.73
CA CYS A 278 -0.22 -8.46 0.68
C CYS A 278 -0.91 -9.71 1.27
N ALA A 279 -1.93 -9.50 2.09
CA ALA A 279 -2.56 -10.54 2.90
C ALA A 279 -3.18 -11.68 2.08
N ALA A 280 -3.69 -11.41 0.88
CA ALA A 280 -4.29 -12.41 0.00
C ALA A 280 -3.28 -13.11 -0.94
N LEU A 281 -2.00 -12.72 -0.91
CA LEU A 281 -0.99 -13.22 -1.85
C LEU A 281 -0.76 -14.72 -1.63
N THR A 282 -0.94 -15.49 -2.71
CA THR A 282 -0.73 -16.96 -2.71
C THR A 282 0.38 -17.38 -3.66
N THR A 283 0.60 -16.64 -4.74
CA THR A 283 1.49 -17.05 -5.83
C THR A 283 2.35 -15.90 -6.35
N VAL A 284 3.65 -16.13 -6.37
CA VAL A 284 4.65 -15.32 -7.12
C VAL A 284 5.64 -16.28 -7.74
N ASN A 285 5.98 -16.10 -9.03
CA ASN A 285 7.01 -16.91 -9.67
C ASN A 285 8.42 -16.44 -9.27
N LEU A 286 9.03 -17.12 -8.33
CA LEU A 286 10.33 -16.77 -7.74
C LEU A 286 11.48 -17.68 -8.21
N SER A 287 11.27 -18.49 -9.27
CA SER A 287 12.23 -19.51 -9.72
C SER A 287 13.59 -18.95 -10.12
N GLN A 288 13.65 -17.70 -10.58
CA GLN A 288 14.88 -17.04 -11.02
C GLN A 288 15.45 -16.05 -9.99
N VAL A 289 14.72 -15.83 -8.89
CA VAL A 289 15.12 -14.89 -7.85
C VAL A 289 16.29 -15.43 -7.05
N THR A 290 17.30 -14.60 -6.82
CA THR A 290 18.51 -14.92 -6.06
C THR A 290 18.61 -14.18 -4.74
N TRP A 291 17.94 -13.03 -4.62
CA TRP A 291 17.94 -12.20 -3.43
C TRP A 291 16.55 -11.65 -3.10
N ILE A 292 16.14 -11.82 -1.84
CA ILE A 292 14.89 -11.27 -1.29
C ILE A 292 15.26 -10.30 -0.16
N ASN A 293 14.92 -9.02 -0.34
CA ASN A 293 15.29 -7.95 0.59
C ASN A 293 14.41 -7.88 1.84
N LEU A 294 14.76 -6.95 2.73
CA LEU A 294 14.10 -6.63 3.99
C LEU A 294 12.56 -6.56 3.85
N ASN A 295 11.82 -7.26 4.73
CA ASN A 295 10.36 -7.21 4.83
C ASN A 295 9.59 -7.57 3.55
N ALA A 296 10.23 -8.17 2.54
CA ALA A 296 9.64 -8.29 1.20
C ALA A 296 8.27 -9.00 1.19
N PHE A 297 8.03 -9.96 2.05
CA PHE A 297 6.78 -10.70 2.22
C PHE A 297 6.20 -10.58 3.64
N TYR A 298 6.50 -9.48 4.33
CA TYR A 298 6.00 -9.22 5.69
C TYR A 298 4.47 -9.24 5.70
N GLU A 299 3.85 -10.02 6.59
CA GLU A 299 2.39 -10.20 6.71
C GLU A 299 1.67 -10.68 5.43
N CYS A 300 2.34 -11.43 4.56
CA CYS A 300 1.67 -12.16 3.49
C CYS A 300 0.97 -13.41 4.05
N THR A 301 -0.16 -13.19 4.71
CA THR A 301 -0.81 -14.20 5.57
C THR A 301 -1.39 -15.40 4.83
N SER A 302 -1.60 -15.33 3.51
CA SER A 302 -2.15 -16.41 2.68
C SER A 302 -1.08 -17.28 2.00
N LEU A 303 0.19 -16.93 2.07
CA LEU A 303 1.26 -17.78 1.53
C LEU A 303 1.34 -19.10 2.29
N GLU A 304 1.19 -20.23 1.59
CA GLU A 304 1.24 -21.57 2.21
C GLU A 304 2.55 -22.30 1.99
N MET A 305 3.17 -22.12 0.84
CA MET A 305 4.41 -22.79 0.46
C MET A 305 5.30 -21.88 -0.36
N LEU A 306 6.57 -21.82 -0.01
CA LEU A 306 7.58 -21.08 -0.78
C LEU A 306 8.71 -22.02 -1.18
N ILE A 307 8.95 -22.09 -2.49
CA ILE A 307 10.06 -22.84 -3.09
C ILE A 307 11.01 -21.82 -3.72
N LEU A 308 12.16 -21.65 -3.08
CA LEU A 308 13.15 -20.62 -3.40
C LEU A 308 14.47 -21.30 -3.84
N ASP A 309 14.40 -22.08 -4.92
CA ASP A 309 15.48 -22.99 -5.34
C ASP A 309 16.78 -22.26 -5.74
N ASN A 310 16.69 -20.96 -6.11
CA ASN A 310 17.85 -20.18 -6.54
C ASN A 310 18.20 -19.01 -5.58
N VAL A 311 17.43 -18.82 -4.53
CA VAL A 311 17.68 -17.74 -3.55
C VAL A 311 18.93 -18.07 -2.73
N THR A 312 19.90 -17.16 -2.74
CA THR A 312 21.16 -17.25 -1.99
C THR A 312 21.20 -16.30 -0.79
N GLU A 313 20.33 -15.29 -0.79
CA GLU A 313 20.26 -14.30 0.27
C GLU A 313 18.82 -13.93 0.61
N ILE A 314 18.50 -13.93 1.91
CA ILE A 314 17.20 -13.55 2.48
C ILE A 314 17.45 -12.45 3.50
N GLY A 315 16.80 -11.29 3.32
CA GLY A 315 16.90 -10.15 4.20
C GLY A 315 16.21 -10.36 5.55
N ARG A 316 16.25 -9.33 6.39
CA ARG A 316 15.62 -9.33 7.71
C ARG A 316 14.09 -9.35 7.57
N GLU A 317 13.40 -10.09 8.45
CA GLU A 317 11.94 -10.11 8.61
C GLU A 317 11.16 -10.42 7.32
N VAL A 318 11.77 -11.14 6.37
CA VAL A 318 11.20 -11.35 5.03
C VAL A 318 9.84 -12.02 5.08
N PHE A 319 9.64 -13.05 5.90
CA PHE A 319 8.38 -13.79 6.04
C PHE A 319 7.71 -13.55 7.39
N TYR A 320 8.01 -12.43 8.04
CA TYR A 320 7.39 -12.08 9.31
C TYR A 320 5.86 -12.08 9.19
N GLY A 321 5.17 -12.78 10.08
CA GLY A 321 3.70 -12.81 10.09
C GLY A 321 3.04 -13.59 8.95
N CYS A 322 3.79 -14.39 8.16
CA CYS A 322 3.21 -15.30 7.17
C CYS A 322 2.52 -16.48 7.86
N THR A 323 1.35 -16.23 8.44
CA THR A 323 0.67 -17.15 9.38
C THR A 323 0.22 -18.47 8.77
N SER A 324 0.01 -18.54 7.46
CA SER A 324 -0.37 -19.75 6.72
C SER A 324 0.80 -20.55 6.16
N LEU A 325 2.04 -20.01 6.23
CA LEU A 325 3.21 -20.66 5.64
C LEU A 325 3.52 -21.97 6.33
N LYS A 326 3.38 -23.09 5.60
CA LYS A 326 3.58 -24.47 6.07
C LYS A 326 4.97 -25.02 5.73
N THR A 327 5.47 -24.65 4.55
CA THR A 327 6.74 -25.15 4.01
C THR A 327 7.58 -24.03 3.43
N LEU A 328 8.85 -23.94 3.83
CA LEU A 328 9.86 -23.06 3.29
C LEU A 328 11.03 -23.90 2.74
N LYS A 329 11.28 -23.82 1.43
CA LYS A 329 12.40 -24.51 0.78
C LYS A 329 13.42 -23.51 0.27
N ILE A 330 14.64 -23.56 0.79
CA ILE A 330 15.74 -22.60 0.57
C ILE A 330 17.08 -23.32 0.35
N PRO A 331 17.19 -24.20 -0.66
CA PRO A 331 18.32 -25.14 -0.77
C PRO A 331 19.66 -24.48 -1.07
N LYS A 332 19.69 -23.25 -1.56
CA LYS A 332 20.93 -22.53 -1.91
C LYS A 332 21.18 -21.30 -1.02
N CYS A 333 20.32 -21.03 -0.05
CA CYS A 333 20.45 -19.84 0.77
C CYS A 333 21.59 -19.99 1.78
N THR A 334 22.52 -19.04 1.75
CA THR A 334 23.69 -19.00 2.63
C THR A 334 23.77 -17.72 3.47
N ARG A 335 23.03 -16.68 3.11
CA ARG A 335 23.00 -15.40 3.84
C ARG A 335 21.58 -15.09 4.32
N PHE A 336 21.46 -14.83 5.61
CA PHE A 336 20.18 -14.62 6.28
C PHE A 336 20.19 -13.37 7.13
N GLY A 337 19.11 -12.59 7.01
CA GLY A 337 18.78 -11.56 8.00
C GLY A 337 18.12 -12.16 9.24
N ASN A 338 17.84 -11.32 10.24
CA ASN A 338 17.21 -11.73 11.48
C ASN A 338 15.69 -11.89 11.31
N TYR A 339 15.07 -12.75 12.13
CA TYR A 339 13.62 -12.85 12.31
C TYR A 339 12.83 -13.25 11.06
N ILE A 340 13.44 -14.03 10.15
CA ILE A 340 12.85 -14.32 8.82
C ILE A 340 11.50 -15.03 8.89
N VAL A 341 11.21 -15.82 9.94
CA VAL A 341 9.98 -16.60 10.12
C VAL A 341 9.20 -16.25 11.39
N THR A 342 9.47 -15.12 12.02
CA THR A 342 8.71 -14.69 13.19
C THR A 342 7.22 -14.66 12.88
N GLY A 343 6.38 -15.23 13.74
CA GLY A 343 4.94 -15.28 13.54
C GLY A 343 4.43 -16.29 12.51
N CYS A 344 5.30 -17.08 11.87
CA CYS A 344 4.91 -18.19 10.97
C CYS A 344 4.37 -19.39 11.75
N LYS A 345 3.22 -19.24 12.37
CA LYS A 345 2.66 -20.26 13.29
C LYS A 345 2.32 -21.60 12.65
N ALA A 346 2.06 -21.63 11.34
CA ALA A 346 1.74 -22.85 10.60
C ALA A 346 2.97 -23.56 10.05
N LEU A 347 4.18 -22.99 10.21
CA LEU A 347 5.40 -23.54 9.61
C LEU A 347 5.79 -24.86 10.29
N THR A 348 5.75 -25.93 9.49
CA THR A 348 6.04 -27.29 9.94
C THR A 348 7.20 -27.94 9.21
N ARG A 349 7.73 -27.30 8.16
CA ARG A 349 8.83 -27.83 7.36
C ARG A 349 9.73 -26.73 6.80
N ILE A 350 11.03 -26.85 7.04
CA ILE A 350 12.09 -26.06 6.40
C ILE A 350 13.05 -27.01 5.71
N GLU A 351 13.34 -26.79 4.43
CA GLU A 351 14.37 -27.47 3.65
C GLU A 351 15.48 -26.49 3.31
N ALA A 352 16.71 -26.77 3.72
CA ALA A 352 17.87 -25.91 3.52
C ALA A 352 19.12 -26.73 3.20
N THR A 353 20.22 -26.08 2.79
CA THR A 353 21.51 -26.74 2.63
C THR A 353 22.30 -26.64 3.94
N ALA A 354 22.88 -27.75 4.35
CA ALA A 354 23.75 -27.80 5.52
C ALA A 354 25.15 -27.28 5.17
N THR A 355 25.32 -25.99 5.06
CA THR A 355 26.64 -25.34 5.06
C THR A 355 27.10 -25.08 6.49
N GLY A 356 28.40 -24.95 6.74
CA GLY A 356 28.92 -24.60 8.07
C GLY A 356 28.26 -23.33 8.60
N ASP A 357 28.19 -22.29 7.78
CA ASP A 357 27.61 -21.00 8.15
C ASP A 357 26.11 -21.11 8.50
N PHE A 358 25.33 -21.90 7.73
CA PHE A 358 23.90 -22.12 8.03
C PHE A 358 23.72 -22.86 9.38
N LEU A 359 24.59 -23.83 9.66
CA LEU A 359 24.57 -24.56 10.92
C LEU A 359 24.90 -23.67 12.12
N ASP A 360 25.84 -22.77 11.96
CA ASP A 360 26.21 -21.78 12.98
C ASP A 360 25.05 -20.78 13.24
N ILE A 361 24.32 -20.41 12.21
CA ILE A 361 23.19 -19.47 12.29
C ILE A 361 21.99 -20.09 13.01
N ILE A 362 21.57 -21.32 12.68
CA ILE A 362 20.38 -21.96 13.28
C ILE A 362 20.60 -22.40 14.73
N GLY A 363 21.85 -22.56 15.13
CA GLY A 363 22.21 -23.03 16.47
C GLY A 363 22.51 -21.95 17.49
N ASN A 364 22.66 -20.70 17.08
CA ASN A 364 23.15 -19.63 17.95
C ASN A 364 22.04 -18.69 18.41
N SER A 365 21.46 -18.98 19.59
CA SER A 365 20.41 -18.16 20.21
C SER A 365 20.94 -16.98 21.04
N SER A 366 22.27 -16.91 21.28
CA SER A 366 22.85 -15.97 22.25
C SER A 366 23.44 -14.70 21.65
N ILE A 367 23.44 -14.58 20.31
CA ILE A 367 23.99 -13.39 19.66
C ILE A 367 22.80 -12.58 19.09
N GLU A 368 22.56 -11.42 19.63
CA GLU A 368 21.51 -10.49 19.18
C GLU A 368 21.52 -10.20 17.66
N ASN A 369 22.61 -10.52 16.98
CA ASN A 369 22.80 -10.32 15.55
C ASN A 369 22.44 -11.52 14.66
N TYR A 370 22.05 -12.70 15.22
CA TYR A 370 21.80 -13.93 14.44
C TYR A 370 20.48 -14.62 14.78
N ALA A 371 19.47 -13.86 15.17
CA ALA A 371 18.15 -14.40 15.52
C ALA A 371 17.31 -14.78 14.26
N VAL A 372 17.89 -15.56 13.33
CA VAL A 372 17.27 -15.89 12.02
C VAL A 372 15.91 -16.54 12.18
N PHE A 373 15.81 -17.54 13.04
CA PHE A 373 14.58 -18.30 13.29
C PHE A 373 13.94 -18.00 14.66
N HIS A 374 14.31 -16.88 15.28
CA HIS A 374 13.71 -16.45 16.54
C HIS A 374 12.45 -15.62 16.30
N ASN A 375 11.58 -15.61 17.30
CA ASN A 375 10.46 -14.70 17.36
C ASN A 375 10.90 -13.40 18.04
N ARG A 376 10.42 -12.26 17.56
CA ARG A 376 10.53 -11.02 18.32
C ARG A 376 9.65 -11.11 19.59
N ASP A 377 9.97 -10.34 20.63
CA ASP A 377 9.26 -10.31 21.91
C ASP A 377 7.75 -10.05 21.78
N THR A 378 7.32 -9.45 20.66
CA THR A 378 5.91 -9.18 20.37
C THR A 378 5.10 -10.41 19.91
N HIS A 379 5.77 -11.55 19.60
CA HIS A 379 5.14 -12.78 19.14
C HIS A 379 5.55 -13.94 20.07
N SER A 380 4.80 -14.07 21.15
CA SER A 380 4.92 -15.18 22.11
C SER A 380 3.68 -16.06 22.11
N GLY A 381 3.80 -17.28 22.57
CA GLY A 381 2.68 -18.21 22.72
C GLY A 381 2.22 -18.87 21.40
N GLU A 382 0.92 -19.01 21.20
CA GLU A 382 0.34 -19.76 20.07
C GLU A 382 0.57 -19.11 18.70
N ASN A 383 0.88 -17.83 18.67
CA ASN A 383 1.13 -17.06 17.43
C ASN A 383 2.60 -17.05 16.99
N ALA A 384 3.47 -17.71 17.72
CA ALA A 384 4.90 -17.78 17.45
C ALA A 384 5.26 -18.94 16.50
N PHE A 385 6.32 -18.75 15.70
CA PHE A 385 7.01 -19.88 15.08
C PHE A 385 7.56 -20.78 16.20
N ALA A 386 7.32 -22.09 16.09
CA ALA A 386 7.80 -23.06 17.08
C ALA A 386 8.68 -24.13 16.41
N PRO A 387 10.01 -24.07 16.58
CA PRO A 387 10.93 -25.08 16.07
C PRO A 387 10.53 -26.51 16.50
N ALA A 388 10.02 -26.67 17.73
CA ALA A 388 9.57 -27.96 18.25
C ALA A 388 8.40 -28.58 17.46
N ARG A 389 7.73 -27.85 16.58
CA ARG A 389 6.69 -28.36 15.67
C ARG A 389 7.17 -28.50 14.23
N CYS A 390 8.40 -28.05 13.93
CA CYS A 390 8.93 -27.96 12.58
C CYS A 390 9.96 -29.04 12.29
N ASP A 391 9.82 -29.73 11.17
CA ASP A 391 10.82 -30.66 10.64
C ASP A 391 11.86 -29.84 9.85
N LEU A 392 13.12 -29.92 10.23
CA LEU A 392 14.25 -29.33 9.52
C LEU A 392 14.91 -30.40 8.63
N VAL A 393 14.86 -30.18 7.31
CA VAL A 393 15.49 -31.05 6.32
C VAL A 393 16.70 -30.35 5.75
N LEU A 394 17.86 -30.93 5.97
CA LEU A 394 19.13 -30.40 5.51
C LEU A 394 19.65 -31.22 4.34
N ASN A 395 19.83 -30.59 3.17
CA ASN A 395 20.49 -31.20 2.04
C ASN A 395 22.00 -31.09 2.28
N THR A 396 22.71 -32.22 2.19
CA THR A 396 24.16 -32.27 2.34
C THR A 396 24.77 -32.48 0.97
N ASP A 397 25.54 -31.52 0.47
CA ASP A 397 26.56 -31.86 -0.52
C ASP A 397 27.66 -32.63 0.22
N LYS A 398 27.99 -33.84 -0.20
CA LYS A 398 29.17 -34.56 0.32
C LYS A 398 30.36 -33.64 0.09
N GLN A 399 31.04 -33.21 1.14
CA GLN A 399 32.40 -32.72 0.99
C GLN A 399 33.22 -33.86 0.36
N GLU A 400 34.02 -33.53 -0.64
CA GLU A 400 34.85 -34.49 -1.39
C GLU A 400 35.81 -35.29 -0.46
N ASP A 401 36.00 -34.82 0.76
CA ASP A 401 36.88 -35.44 1.78
C ASP A 401 36.18 -36.47 2.70
N GLY A 402 34.88 -36.69 2.50
CA GLY A 402 34.15 -37.66 3.31
C GLY A 402 33.95 -37.27 4.78
N THR A 403 34.26 -36.01 5.14
CA THR A 403 34.03 -35.52 6.51
C THR A 403 32.53 -35.41 6.77
N ALA A 404 32.11 -36.05 7.84
CA ALA A 404 30.72 -36.15 8.21
C ALA A 404 30.13 -34.76 8.54
N VAL A 405 28.93 -34.54 8.06
CA VAL A 405 27.99 -33.51 8.55
C VAL A 405 28.08 -33.42 10.09
N PRO A 406 28.09 -32.23 10.70
CA PRO A 406 28.21 -32.05 12.14
C PRO A 406 27.26 -33.01 12.88
N LYS A 407 27.77 -33.76 13.82
CA LYS A 407 26.99 -34.72 14.62
C LYS A 407 25.97 -33.93 15.44
N VAL A 408 24.69 -34.16 15.13
CA VAL A 408 23.60 -33.75 16.02
C VAL A 408 23.68 -34.60 17.25
N SER A 409 23.84 -34.05 18.44
CA SER A 409 23.83 -34.80 19.67
C SER A 409 22.46 -35.46 19.85
N GLY A 410 22.40 -36.66 20.41
CA GLY A 410 21.31 -37.62 20.42
C GLY A 410 19.91 -37.21 20.89
N ASN A 411 19.61 -35.92 21.00
CA ASN A 411 18.31 -35.37 21.38
C ASN A 411 17.82 -34.28 20.41
N ASN A 412 18.24 -34.27 19.14
CA ASN A 412 17.90 -33.21 18.17
C ASN A 412 18.27 -31.79 18.65
N ARG A 413 19.29 -31.69 19.48
CA ARG A 413 19.79 -30.46 20.06
C ARG A 413 21.05 -30.04 19.33
N TRP A 414 21.08 -28.85 18.75
CA TRP A 414 22.29 -28.18 18.39
C TRP A 414 22.89 -27.57 19.66
N THR A 415 24.02 -28.16 20.12
CA THR A 415 24.82 -27.51 21.16
C THR A 415 25.87 -26.65 20.49
N LEU A 416 25.61 -25.36 20.40
CA LEU A 416 26.62 -24.40 20.09
C LEU A 416 27.04 -23.70 21.38
N ALA A 417 28.31 -23.39 21.49
CA ALA A 417 29.01 -22.72 22.56
C ALA A 417 28.39 -22.79 23.99
N ALA A 418 29.18 -22.84 25.01
CA ALA A 418 28.81 -23.14 26.39
C ALA A 418 27.68 -22.33 27.05
N ASN A 419 27.16 -21.30 26.37
CA ASN A 419 26.17 -20.34 26.90
C ASN A 419 24.93 -20.14 26.03
N ALA A 420 24.70 -20.91 24.95
CA ALA A 420 23.55 -20.75 24.08
C ALA A 420 22.40 -21.68 24.49
N SER A 421 21.18 -21.16 24.59
CA SER A 421 19.98 -21.99 24.72
C SER A 421 19.74 -22.72 23.41
N PRO A 422 19.75 -24.07 23.39
CA PRO A 422 19.61 -24.82 22.13
C PRO A 422 18.22 -24.66 21.54
N MET A 423 18.13 -24.40 20.24
CA MET A 423 16.88 -24.46 19.50
C MET A 423 16.49 -25.93 19.35
N MET A 424 15.28 -26.29 19.81
CA MET A 424 14.77 -27.65 19.72
C MET A 424 13.86 -27.81 18.50
N TRP A 425 14.30 -28.55 17.50
CA TRP A 425 13.52 -28.94 16.35
C TRP A 425 12.75 -30.24 16.60
N LYS A 426 11.58 -30.39 15.95
CA LYS A 426 10.79 -31.61 16.05
C LYS A 426 11.59 -32.82 15.52
N ASN A 427 12.11 -32.70 14.31
CA ASN A 427 13.02 -33.63 13.68
C ASN A 427 14.09 -32.88 12.89
N ILE A 428 15.29 -33.46 12.81
CA ILE A 428 16.32 -33.01 11.88
C ILE A 428 16.65 -34.17 10.97
N THR A 429 16.47 -34.01 9.67
CA THR A 429 16.73 -35.05 8.68
C THR A 429 17.79 -34.54 7.70
N PHE A 430 18.82 -35.38 7.47
CA PHE A 430 19.82 -35.13 6.46
C PHE A 430 19.47 -35.90 5.19
N ARG A 431 19.41 -35.24 4.06
CA ARG A 431 19.26 -35.89 2.75
C ARG A 431 20.59 -35.83 2.03
N GLN A 432 20.97 -36.96 1.43
CA GLN A 432 22.12 -37.07 0.51
C GLN A 432 21.71 -36.66 -0.90
#